data_2d6d556f69707c2449802816330f946d
#
_entry.id   2d6d556f69707c2449802816330f946d
#
_cell.length_a   1.000
_cell.length_b   1.000
_cell.length_c   1.000
_cell.angle_alpha   90.00
_cell.angle_beta   90.00
_cell.angle_gamma   90.00
#
_symmetry.space_group_name_H-M   'P 1'
#
loop_
_entity.id
_entity.type
_entity.pdbx_description
1 polymer ?
#
loop_
_entity_poly.entity_id
_entity_poly.type
_entity_poly.pdbx_seq_one_letter_code
_entity_poly.pdbx_strand_id
1 'polypeptide(L)'
;TYKAIHGKLIQHLASDPDSAAYEGQLWFNTTSSDYKTIQKVAGAWSTGNVVPANGSEYAKGTGAGTQTAAIFFGGLDDDGVADESFTYDGTNYTDIGAMTNNRQMLGGCGTSTAALGAGGYTVGDRGADTEEWDGSSWSETANLGTAAYGRACAGTQTAGLAISGNTYPGPETADTELYDGSSWSQIADVNTSRRRHAAAGTSTAAIA
;
A
#
# COMPACT_ATOMS: atom_id res chain seq x y z
N THR A 1 10.10 -46.94 -10.73
CA THR A 1 11.52 -47.06 -10.32
C THR A 1 11.77 -46.03 -9.25
N TYR A 2 11.86 -46.43 -7.98
CA TYR A 2 12.19 -45.53 -6.88
C TYR A 2 13.66 -45.13 -7.04
N LYS A 3 13.91 -43.81 -7.24
CA LYS A 3 15.27 -43.30 -7.07
C LYS A 3 15.56 -43.30 -5.57
N ALA A 4 16.56 -44.06 -5.17
CA ALA A 4 17.03 -44.05 -3.80
C ALA A 4 17.46 -42.63 -3.40
N ILE A 5 16.91 -42.10 -2.32
CA ILE A 5 17.35 -40.83 -1.73
C ILE A 5 18.66 -41.16 -1.00
N HIS A 6 19.79 -40.91 -1.67
CA HIS A 6 21.08 -41.14 -1.08
C HIS A 6 21.41 -40.02 -0.08
N GLY A 7 21.52 -40.36 1.20
CA GLY A 7 22.32 -39.62 2.16
C GLY A 7 21.67 -38.52 3.00
N LYS A 8 20.35 -38.43 3.07
CA LYS A 8 19.69 -37.58 4.07
C LYS A 8 18.70 -38.39 4.91
N LEU A 9 18.87 -38.33 6.20
CA LEU A 9 17.92 -38.90 7.16
C LEU A 9 16.62 -38.07 7.10
N ILE A 10 15.47 -38.75 7.03
CA ILE A 10 14.18 -38.10 7.21
C ILE A 10 14.11 -37.58 8.64
N GLN A 11 13.89 -36.28 8.81
CA GLN A 11 13.74 -35.69 10.13
C GLN A 11 12.39 -36.08 10.73
N HIS A 12 12.40 -36.35 12.01
CA HIS A 12 11.21 -36.60 12.81
C HIS A 12 10.93 -35.37 13.66
N LEU A 13 9.85 -34.68 13.38
CA LEU A 13 9.48 -33.42 14.03
C LEU A 13 8.11 -33.57 14.72
N ALA A 14 7.96 -32.98 15.90
CA ALA A 14 6.68 -32.97 16.60
C ALA A 14 5.67 -31.97 16.02
N SER A 15 6.15 -30.98 15.28
CA SER A 15 5.33 -29.99 14.57
C SER A 15 5.87 -29.76 13.18
N ASP A 16 5.03 -29.22 12.29
CA ASP A 16 5.47 -28.82 10.97
C ASP A 16 6.37 -27.58 11.05
N PRO A 17 7.52 -27.57 10.38
CA PRO A 17 8.35 -26.37 10.30
C PRO A 17 7.67 -25.33 9.41
N ASP A 18 7.79 -24.06 9.76
CA ASP A 18 7.21 -22.91 9.05
C ASP A 18 8.25 -22.06 8.30
N SER A 19 9.42 -22.62 8.05
CA SER A 19 10.56 -21.93 7.47
C SER A 19 10.89 -22.39 6.06
N ALA A 20 11.23 -21.42 5.19
CA ALA A 20 11.69 -21.68 3.82
C ALA A 20 12.93 -22.59 3.74
N ALA A 21 13.68 -22.76 4.83
CA ALA A 21 14.80 -23.69 4.88
C ALA A 21 14.40 -25.16 4.70
N TYR A 22 13.13 -25.49 4.89
CA TYR A 22 12.57 -26.81 4.73
C TYR A 22 11.84 -27.04 3.38
N GLU A 23 11.85 -26.04 2.48
CA GLU A 23 11.26 -26.21 1.13
C GLU A 23 11.87 -27.40 0.40
N GLY A 24 11.03 -28.27 -0.14
CA GLY A 24 11.45 -29.45 -0.87
C GLY A 24 12.04 -30.58 -0.01
N GLN A 25 12.14 -30.40 1.29
CA GLN A 25 12.53 -31.47 2.20
C GLN A 25 11.33 -32.33 2.59
N LEU A 26 11.60 -33.61 2.87
CA LEU A 26 10.61 -34.54 3.39
C LEU A 26 10.89 -34.76 4.88
N TRP A 27 9.88 -34.64 5.72
CA TRP A 27 9.96 -35.00 7.14
C TRP A 27 8.78 -35.87 7.56
N PHE A 28 8.93 -36.53 8.69
CA PHE A 28 7.87 -37.26 9.34
C PHE A 28 7.36 -36.45 10.55
N ASN A 29 6.08 -36.07 10.52
CA ASN A 29 5.45 -35.40 11.67
C ASN A 29 4.99 -36.47 12.66
N THR A 30 5.60 -36.49 13.85
CA THR A 30 5.33 -37.50 14.87
C THR A 30 3.98 -37.32 15.55
N THR A 31 3.39 -36.15 15.49
CA THR A 31 2.08 -35.86 16.09
C THR A 31 0.94 -36.33 15.20
N SER A 32 1.02 -36.05 13.88
CA SER A 32 0.00 -36.52 12.91
C SER A 32 0.28 -37.89 12.33
N SER A 33 1.49 -38.43 12.55
CA SER A 33 1.98 -39.71 11.97
C SER A 33 2.00 -39.73 10.43
N ASP A 34 2.26 -38.56 9.81
CA ASP A 34 2.30 -38.39 8.35
C ASP A 34 3.66 -37.94 7.84
N TYR A 35 3.99 -38.35 6.59
CA TYR A 35 5.07 -37.72 5.83
C TYR A 35 4.59 -36.44 5.18
N LYS A 36 5.36 -35.37 5.36
CA LYS A 36 5.01 -34.02 4.87
C LYS A 36 6.18 -33.37 4.14
N THR A 37 5.87 -32.41 3.29
CA THR A 37 6.84 -31.56 2.60
C THR A 37 6.27 -30.15 2.46
N ILE A 38 7.11 -29.12 2.50
CA ILE A 38 6.75 -27.76 2.12
C ILE A 38 7.00 -27.62 0.63
N GLN A 39 5.97 -27.28 -0.11
CA GLN A 39 6.07 -26.88 -1.51
C GLN A 39 5.90 -25.38 -1.62
N LYS A 40 6.76 -24.73 -2.39
CA LYS A 40 6.53 -23.36 -2.80
C LYS A 40 5.35 -23.33 -3.78
N VAL A 41 4.25 -22.78 -3.33
CA VAL A 41 3.13 -22.49 -4.24
C VAL A 41 3.51 -21.23 -5.01
N ALA A 42 3.62 -21.34 -6.32
CA ALA A 42 3.79 -20.16 -7.15
C ALA A 42 2.60 -19.23 -6.94
N GLY A 43 2.86 -17.98 -6.61
CA GLY A 43 1.82 -16.98 -6.52
C GLY A 43 1.10 -16.87 -7.86
N ALA A 44 -0.22 -16.83 -7.84
CA ALA A 44 -1.03 -16.61 -9.04
C ALA A 44 -1.88 -15.37 -8.84
N TRP A 45 -1.98 -14.56 -9.89
CA TRP A 45 -2.95 -13.48 -9.94
C TRP A 45 -4.32 -14.06 -10.32
N SER A 46 -5.34 -13.67 -9.58
CA SER A 46 -6.73 -14.00 -9.90
C SER A 46 -7.53 -12.70 -10.11
N THR A 47 -8.59 -12.78 -10.90
CA THR A 47 -9.52 -11.67 -11.08
C THR A 47 -10.29 -11.45 -9.77
N GLY A 48 -10.23 -10.23 -9.24
CA GLY A 48 -11.07 -9.79 -8.13
C GLY A 48 -12.40 -9.20 -8.61
N ASN A 49 -13.24 -8.77 -7.67
CA ASN A 49 -14.45 -8.02 -8.00
C ASN A 49 -14.09 -6.64 -8.55
N VAL A 50 -15.01 -6.05 -9.31
CA VAL A 50 -14.84 -4.71 -9.88
C VAL A 50 -14.95 -3.66 -8.78
N VAL A 51 -14.09 -2.65 -8.83
CA VAL A 51 -14.19 -1.47 -7.95
C VAL A 51 -15.51 -0.76 -8.26
N PRO A 52 -16.34 -0.46 -7.26
CA PRO A 52 -17.64 0.19 -7.46
C PRO A 52 -17.49 1.71 -7.65
N ALA A 53 -16.68 2.13 -8.62
CA ALA A 53 -16.52 3.53 -8.98
C ALA A 53 -17.66 4.01 -9.90
N ASN A 54 -17.85 5.33 -9.96
CA ASN A 54 -18.77 5.96 -10.90
C ASN A 54 -18.27 5.78 -12.34
N GLY A 55 -18.96 4.95 -13.12
CA GLY A 55 -18.62 4.70 -14.51
C GLY A 55 -17.79 3.44 -14.75
N SER A 56 -17.11 3.40 -15.88
CA SER A 56 -16.36 2.22 -16.37
C SER A 56 -14.86 2.27 -16.07
N GLU A 57 -14.34 3.42 -15.67
CA GLU A 57 -12.92 3.64 -15.40
C GLU A 57 -12.70 4.21 -14.00
N TYR A 58 -11.76 3.62 -13.27
CA TYR A 58 -11.22 4.18 -12.04
C TYR A 58 -9.69 4.14 -12.11
N ALA A 59 -9.08 5.29 -12.13
CA ALA A 59 -7.65 5.43 -12.35
C ALA A 59 -7.02 6.47 -11.41
N LYS A 60 -5.68 6.43 -11.28
CA LYS A 60 -4.89 7.44 -10.57
C LYS A 60 -5.27 7.66 -9.09
N GLY A 61 -6.03 6.75 -8.51
CA GLY A 61 -6.25 6.66 -7.07
C GLY A 61 -5.04 6.11 -6.35
N THR A 62 -5.13 6.07 -5.04
CA THR A 62 -4.13 5.46 -4.18
C THR A 62 -4.79 4.46 -3.23
N GLY A 63 -3.98 3.75 -2.46
CA GLY A 63 -4.50 2.81 -1.48
C GLY A 63 -3.49 2.48 -0.39
N ALA A 64 -4.01 1.88 0.66
CA ALA A 64 -3.23 1.42 1.81
C ALA A 64 -3.81 0.11 2.36
N GLY A 65 -3.04 -0.59 3.19
CA GLY A 65 -3.47 -1.81 3.84
C GLY A 65 -2.85 -3.08 3.27
N THR A 66 -3.55 -4.19 3.41
CA THR A 66 -3.13 -5.53 2.98
C THR A 66 -4.08 -6.09 1.93
N GLN A 67 -3.72 -7.22 1.31
CA GLN A 67 -4.56 -7.89 0.31
C GLN A 67 -5.98 -8.22 0.80
N THR A 68 -6.17 -8.49 2.08
CA THR A 68 -7.45 -8.88 2.68
C THR A 68 -8.08 -7.78 3.55
N ALA A 69 -7.46 -6.61 3.63
CA ALA A 69 -7.94 -5.46 4.37
C ALA A 69 -7.28 -4.19 3.80
N ALA A 70 -7.78 -3.71 2.68
CA ALA A 70 -7.27 -2.52 2.00
C ALA A 70 -8.29 -1.39 1.99
N ILE A 71 -7.80 -0.18 1.77
CA ILE A 71 -8.58 1.01 1.46
C ILE A 71 -8.04 1.61 0.16
N PHE A 72 -8.93 2.09 -0.70
CA PHE A 72 -8.63 2.83 -1.92
C PHE A 72 -9.37 4.16 -1.87
N PHE A 73 -8.76 5.23 -2.32
CA PHE A 73 -9.35 6.55 -2.21
C PHE A 73 -8.81 7.55 -3.22
N GLY A 74 -9.61 8.57 -3.52
CA GLY A 74 -9.35 9.57 -4.54
C GLY A 74 -9.16 8.94 -5.91
N GLY A 75 -8.75 9.70 -6.89
CA GLY A 75 -8.48 9.20 -8.24
C GLY A 75 -9.17 9.97 -9.34
N LEU A 76 -9.46 9.28 -10.41
CA LEU A 76 -10.16 9.77 -11.58
C LEU A 76 -11.16 8.71 -12.02
N ASP A 77 -12.40 9.11 -12.25
CA ASP A 77 -13.46 8.31 -12.82
C ASP A 77 -14.05 8.98 -14.06
N ASP A 78 -15.22 8.49 -14.56
CA ASP A 78 -15.87 9.02 -15.74
C ASP A 78 -16.43 10.45 -15.53
N ASP A 79 -16.67 10.86 -14.29
CA ASP A 79 -17.15 12.20 -13.92
C ASP A 79 -16.01 13.19 -13.66
N GLY A 80 -14.77 12.72 -13.57
CA GLY A 80 -13.58 13.54 -13.40
C GLY A 80 -12.73 13.18 -12.20
N VAL A 81 -12.19 14.20 -11.50
CA VAL A 81 -11.36 13.99 -10.30
C VAL A 81 -12.26 13.56 -9.15
N ALA A 82 -11.95 12.41 -8.58
CA ALA A 82 -12.79 11.69 -7.64
C ALA A 82 -12.39 11.94 -6.17
N ASP A 83 -13.34 11.82 -5.28
CA ASP A 83 -13.19 11.80 -3.83
C ASP A 83 -13.66 10.49 -3.19
N GLU A 84 -14.19 9.56 -3.97
CA GLU A 84 -14.69 8.27 -3.49
C GLU A 84 -13.64 7.48 -2.74
N SER A 85 -14.11 6.70 -1.78
CA SER A 85 -13.28 5.79 -1.01
C SER A 85 -13.96 4.43 -0.84
N PHE A 86 -13.18 3.38 -0.94
CA PHE A 86 -13.64 2.00 -0.86
C PHE A 86 -12.75 1.19 0.06
N THR A 87 -13.32 0.36 0.89
CA THR A 87 -12.58 -0.72 1.56
C THR A 87 -12.70 -2.01 0.77
N TYR A 88 -11.69 -2.88 0.89
CA TYR A 88 -11.66 -4.21 0.31
C TYR A 88 -11.35 -5.25 1.39
N ASP A 89 -12.18 -6.28 1.51
CA ASP A 89 -12.10 -7.32 2.56
C ASP A 89 -11.39 -8.61 2.09
N GLY A 90 -10.78 -8.59 0.91
CA GLY A 90 -10.20 -9.76 0.25
C GLY A 90 -11.13 -10.40 -0.78
N THR A 91 -12.39 -9.97 -0.85
CA THR A 91 -13.40 -10.49 -1.78
C THR A 91 -14.23 -9.37 -2.40
N ASN A 92 -14.74 -8.45 -1.57
CA ASN A 92 -15.68 -7.41 -1.98
C ASN A 92 -15.14 -6.02 -1.66
N TYR A 93 -15.53 -5.07 -2.48
CA TYR A 93 -15.40 -3.65 -2.19
C TYR A 93 -16.65 -3.14 -1.49
N THR A 94 -16.47 -2.22 -0.55
CA THR A 94 -17.54 -1.49 0.12
C THR A 94 -17.26 -0.01 0.01
N ASP A 95 -18.22 0.76 -0.47
CA ASP A 95 -18.19 2.21 -0.44
C ASP A 95 -18.27 2.69 1.01
N ILE A 96 -17.35 3.57 1.40
CA ILE A 96 -17.22 4.07 2.78
C ILE A 96 -17.38 5.59 2.86
N GLY A 97 -17.79 6.23 1.78
CA GLY A 97 -17.95 7.68 1.68
C GLY A 97 -16.75 8.36 1.04
N ALA A 98 -16.83 9.67 0.93
CA ALA A 98 -15.90 10.49 0.18
C ALA A 98 -14.82 11.12 1.07
N MET A 99 -13.67 11.42 0.47
CA MET A 99 -12.70 12.36 1.01
C MET A 99 -13.31 13.76 1.10
N THR A 100 -12.72 14.65 1.89
CA THR A 100 -13.16 16.05 1.98
C THR A 100 -12.92 16.81 0.67
N ASN A 101 -11.82 16.46 -0.03
CA ASN A 101 -11.43 17.08 -1.28
C ASN A 101 -11.20 16.04 -2.37
N ASN A 102 -11.80 16.23 -3.55
CA ASN A 102 -11.57 15.38 -4.72
C ASN A 102 -10.14 15.58 -5.26
N ARG A 103 -9.37 14.49 -5.31
CA ARG A 103 -7.95 14.51 -5.70
C ARG A 103 -7.54 13.23 -6.42
N GLN A 104 -6.67 13.39 -7.42
CA GLN A 104 -6.01 12.28 -8.10
C GLN A 104 -4.50 12.34 -7.87
N MET A 105 -3.79 11.24 -8.10
CA MET A 105 -2.32 11.15 -7.99
C MET A 105 -1.79 11.61 -6.62
N LEU A 106 -2.55 11.39 -5.58
CA LEU A 106 -2.12 11.61 -4.20
C LEU A 106 -1.28 10.42 -3.72
N GLY A 107 -0.49 10.63 -2.68
CA GLY A 107 0.18 9.54 -1.98
C GLY A 107 -0.71 8.96 -0.88
N GLY A 108 -0.66 7.66 -0.68
CA GLY A 108 -1.41 7.00 0.38
C GLY A 108 -0.58 6.00 1.17
N CYS A 109 -0.79 5.92 2.49
CA CYS A 109 -0.21 4.92 3.36
C CYS A 109 -1.11 4.61 4.56
N GLY A 110 -0.73 3.62 5.37
CA GLY A 110 -1.49 3.21 6.55
C GLY A 110 -2.21 1.86 6.38
N THR A 111 -3.41 1.77 6.94
CA THR A 111 -4.23 0.55 6.95
C THR A 111 -5.66 0.86 6.49
N SER A 112 -6.50 -0.17 6.30
CA SER A 112 -7.91 0.00 5.94
C SER A 112 -8.76 0.73 7.01
N THR A 113 -8.26 0.86 8.23
CA THR A 113 -8.95 1.53 9.35
C THR A 113 -8.22 2.78 9.85
N ALA A 114 -7.02 3.06 9.35
CA ALA A 114 -6.22 4.23 9.72
C ALA A 114 -5.30 4.59 8.54
N ALA A 115 -5.82 5.34 7.57
CA ALA A 115 -5.11 5.72 6.36
C ALA A 115 -4.79 7.21 6.33
N LEU A 116 -3.75 7.55 5.58
CA LEU A 116 -3.29 8.91 5.33
C LEU A 116 -3.26 9.14 3.82
N GLY A 117 -3.91 10.20 3.37
CA GLY A 117 -3.86 10.69 1.99
C GLY A 117 -3.18 12.05 1.92
N ALA A 118 -2.09 12.18 1.15
CA ALA A 118 -1.28 13.39 1.13
C ALA A 118 -1.00 13.92 -0.28
N GLY A 119 -1.14 15.23 -0.45
CA GLY A 119 -0.90 15.92 -1.71
C GLY A 119 -1.91 15.57 -2.80
N GLY A 120 -1.46 15.56 -4.03
CA GLY A 120 -2.28 15.20 -5.19
C GLY A 120 -2.57 16.36 -6.12
N TYR A 121 -3.48 16.13 -7.06
CA TYR A 121 -3.91 17.09 -8.05
C TYR A 121 -5.43 17.23 -8.01
N THR A 122 -5.91 18.43 -7.81
CA THR A 122 -7.32 18.82 -7.95
C THR A 122 -7.57 19.37 -9.35
N VAL A 123 -8.80 19.80 -9.67
CA VAL A 123 -9.09 20.42 -10.96
C VAL A 123 -8.35 21.77 -11.06
N GLY A 124 -7.22 21.76 -11.75
CA GLY A 124 -6.45 22.96 -12.07
C GLY A 124 -5.29 23.31 -11.14
N ASP A 125 -5.12 22.63 -10.02
CA ASP A 125 -4.02 22.90 -9.09
C ASP A 125 -3.47 21.62 -8.41
N ARG A 126 -2.25 21.72 -7.88
CA ARG A 126 -1.61 20.74 -7.02
C ARG A 126 -1.99 21.02 -5.57
N GLY A 127 -2.31 19.97 -4.82
CA GLY A 127 -2.65 20.06 -3.41
C GLY A 127 -1.43 19.84 -2.50
N ALA A 128 -1.45 20.50 -1.36
CA ALA A 128 -0.65 20.16 -0.19
C ALA A 128 -1.51 19.45 0.89
N ASP A 129 -2.80 19.34 0.63
CA ASP A 129 -3.78 18.85 1.58
C ASP A 129 -3.46 17.44 2.03
N THR A 130 -3.67 17.22 3.31
CA THR A 130 -3.55 15.91 3.94
C THR A 130 -4.85 15.57 4.65
N GLU A 131 -5.33 14.37 4.45
CA GLU A 131 -6.51 13.85 5.12
C GLU A 131 -6.22 12.52 5.80
N GLU A 132 -6.83 12.32 6.94
CA GLU A 132 -6.78 11.10 7.74
C GLU A 132 -8.13 10.38 7.73
N TRP A 133 -8.07 9.04 7.56
CA TRP A 133 -9.18 8.13 7.73
C TRP A 133 -9.12 7.46 9.10
N ASP A 134 -10.14 7.61 9.93
CA ASP A 134 -10.20 7.05 11.29
C ASP A 134 -10.93 5.70 11.38
N GLY A 135 -11.30 5.12 10.24
CA GLY A 135 -12.12 3.91 10.15
C GLY A 135 -13.61 4.19 9.94
N SER A 136 -14.02 5.47 9.98
CA SER A 136 -15.43 5.88 9.79
C SER A 136 -15.61 7.14 8.96
N SER A 137 -14.63 8.04 8.95
CA SER A 137 -14.69 9.33 8.25
C SER A 137 -13.31 9.86 7.88
N TRP A 138 -13.27 10.65 6.83
CA TRP A 138 -12.11 11.46 6.47
C TRP A 138 -12.13 12.81 7.19
N SER A 139 -10.98 13.28 7.60
CA SER A 139 -10.80 14.60 8.19
C SER A 139 -9.49 15.24 7.72
N GLU A 140 -9.53 16.55 7.45
CA GLU A 140 -8.34 17.30 7.13
C GLU A 140 -7.41 17.42 8.34
N THR A 141 -6.11 17.39 8.06
CA THR A 141 -5.03 17.59 9.04
C THR A 141 -3.99 18.57 8.50
N ALA A 142 -2.82 18.67 9.13
CA ALA A 142 -1.78 19.61 8.70
C ALA A 142 -1.30 19.31 7.26
N ASN A 143 -1.18 20.36 6.47
CA ASN A 143 -0.77 20.27 5.08
C ASN A 143 0.74 20.02 4.93
N LEU A 144 1.12 19.38 3.83
CA LEU A 144 2.51 19.28 3.37
C LEU A 144 3.15 20.67 3.22
N GLY A 145 4.44 20.78 3.47
CA GLY A 145 5.22 22.00 3.22
C GLY A 145 5.35 22.30 1.74
N THR A 146 5.39 21.28 0.89
CA THR A 146 5.50 21.41 -0.57
C THR A 146 4.27 20.81 -1.25
N ALA A 147 3.48 21.64 -1.94
CA ALA A 147 2.37 21.18 -2.76
C ALA A 147 2.88 20.41 -4.00
N ALA A 148 2.52 19.15 -4.13
CA ALA A 148 2.94 18.32 -5.25
C ALA A 148 1.98 17.14 -5.50
N TYR A 149 1.94 16.64 -6.73
CA TYR A 149 1.19 15.45 -7.13
C TYR A 149 2.11 14.34 -7.61
N GLY A 150 1.60 13.12 -7.67
CA GLY A 150 2.37 11.95 -8.06
C GLY A 150 3.45 11.58 -7.06
N ARG A 151 3.23 11.94 -5.79
CA ARG A 151 4.04 11.51 -4.66
C ARG A 151 3.82 10.04 -4.37
N ALA A 152 4.83 9.36 -3.87
CA ALA A 152 4.65 8.08 -3.20
C ALA A 152 4.60 8.30 -1.69
N CYS A 153 3.82 7.48 -1.00
CA CYS A 153 3.82 7.45 0.46
C CYS A 153 4.19 6.08 1.00
N ALA A 154 4.80 6.06 2.18
CA ALA A 154 5.11 4.85 2.93
C ALA A 154 4.94 5.11 4.43
N GLY A 155 4.73 4.05 5.23
CA GLY A 155 4.57 4.16 6.68
C GLY A 155 3.14 3.95 7.15
N THR A 156 2.82 4.58 8.28
CA THR A 156 1.50 4.51 8.91
C THR A 156 0.83 5.89 8.91
N GLN A 157 -0.45 5.95 9.29
CA GLN A 157 -1.17 7.21 9.44
C GLN A 157 -0.45 8.20 10.36
N THR A 158 0.12 7.75 11.47
CA THR A 158 0.78 8.61 12.48
C THR A 158 2.30 8.69 12.31
N ALA A 159 2.88 8.01 11.32
CA ALA A 159 4.30 8.04 11.00
C ALA A 159 4.48 7.77 9.50
N GLY A 160 4.09 8.73 8.68
CA GLY A 160 4.06 8.65 7.22
C GLY A 160 5.23 9.38 6.56
N LEU A 161 5.63 8.92 5.40
CA LEU A 161 6.55 9.62 4.49
C LEU A 161 5.80 10.01 3.23
N ALA A 162 5.96 11.26 2.80
CA ALA A 162 5.58 11.73 1.47
C ALA A 162 6.85 12.03 0.68
N ILE A 163 7.04 11.31 -0.42
CA ILE A 163 8.33 11.24 -1.13
C ILE A 163 8.19 11.80 -2.53
N SER A 164 9.05 12.73 -2.89
CA SER A 164 9.17 13.33 -4.24
C SER A 164 7.83 13.90 -4.76
N GLY A 165 7.65 13.93 -6.06
CA GLY A 165 6.44 14.40 -6.73
C GLY A 165 6.73 15.48 -7.78
N ASN A 166 5.68 16.11 -8.30
CA ASN A 166 5.80 17.20 -9.26
C ASN A 166 5.12 18.46 -8.76
N THR A 167 5.82 19.56 -8.77
CA THR A 167 5.38 20.88 -8.31
C THR A 167 4.83 21.75 -9.45
N TYR A 168 4.25 21.11 -10.50
CA TYR A 168 3.75 21.81 -11.70
C TYR A 168 3.11 23.18 -11.38
N PRO A 169 3.42 24.25 -12.15
CA PRO A 169 4.22 24.26 -13.38
C PRO A 169 5.75 24.16 -13.17
N GLY A 170 6.20 23.88 -11.96
CA GLY A 170 7.61 23.64 -11.64
C GLY A 170 8.10 22.23 -12.00
N PRO A 171 9.36 21.93 -11.66
CA PRO A 171 9.98 20.64 -11.90
C PRO A 171 9.46 19.54 -10.97
N GLU A 172 9.94 18.33 -11.20
CA GLU A 172 9.88 17.27 -10.18
C GLU A 172 10.74 17.66 -8.98
N THR A 173 10.25 17.36 -7.78
CA THR A 173 10.99 17.60 -6.54
C THR A 173 11.61 16.31 -6.02
N ALA A 174 12.68 16.44 -5.24
CA ALA A 174 13.27 15.36 -4.48
C ALA A 174 12.82 15.37 -2.99
N ASP A 175 12.01 16.36 -2.61
CA ASP A 175 11.60 16.59 -1.24
C ASP A 175 11.00 15.34 -0.62
N THR A 176 11.40 15.08 0.61
CA THR A 176 10.80 14.05 1.44
C THR A 176 10.36 14.68 2.75
N GLU A 177 9.08 14.50 3.06
CA GLU A 177 8.47 15.01 4.28
C GLU A 177 8.01 13.86 5.18
N LEU A 178 8.26 14.00 6.47
CA LEU A 178 7.86 13.06 7.52
C LEU A 178 6.66 13.62 8.26
N TYR A 179 5.62 12.82 8.40
CA TYR A 179 4.45 13.08 9.22
C TYR A 179 4.59 12.42 10.59
N ASP A 180 4.33 13.16 11.66
CA ASP A 180 4.43 12.69 13.05
C ASP A 180 3.08 12.37 13.71
N GLY A 181 1.99 12.39 12.93
CA GLY A 181 0.61 12.24 13.41
C GLY A 181 -0.07 13.59 13.68
N SER A 182 0.61 14.71 13.47
CA SER A 182 0.04 16.06 13.68
C SER A 182 0.60 17.12 12.72
N SER A 183 1.82 16.93 12.23
CA SER A 183 2.52 17.89 11.38
C SER A 183 3.50 17.24 10.44
N TRP A 184 3.79 17.91 9.33
CA TRP A 184 4.82 17.52 8.38
C TRP A 184 6.13 18.27 8.65
N SER A 185 7.24 17.59 8.51
CA SER A 185 8.58 18.17 8.59
C SER A 185 9.45 17.66 7.44
N GLN A 186 10.17 18.57 6.80
CA GLN A 186 11.16 18.21 5.78
C GLN A 186 12.27 17.39 6.42
N ILE A 187 12.64 16.30 5.76
CA ILE A 187 13.80 15.48 6.09
C ILE A 187 14.77 15.42 4.91
N ALA A 188 15.74 14.51 4.93
CA ALA A 188 16.70 14.38 3.83
C ALA A 188 15.99 13.95 2.53
N ASP A 189 16.29 14.64 1.46
CA ASP A 189 15.75 14.41 0.12
C ASP A 189 16.21 13.06 -0.45
N VAL A 190 15.43 12.51 -1.37
CA VAL A 190 15.87 11.39 -2.20
C VAL A 190 16.93 11.88 -3.22
N ASN A 191 17.83 10.99 -3.62
CA ASN A 191 18.95 11.34 -4.51
C ASN A 191 18.51 11.84 -5.90
N THR A 192 17.31 11.47 -6.35
CA THR A 192 16.82 11.83 -7.68
C THR A 192 15.35 12.20 -7.60
N SER A 193 15.01 13.41 -8.08
CA SER A 193 13.63 13.84 -8.21
C SER A 193 12.84 12.91 -9.14
N ARG A 194 11.62 12.60 -8.77
CA ARG A 194 10.74 11.68 -9.51
C ARG A 194 9.28 11.90 -9.20
N ARG A 195 8.41 11.34 -10.02
CA ARG A 195 6.96 11.31 -9.77
C ARG A 195 6.36 9.98 -10.25
N ARG A 196 5.15 9.67 -9.79
CA ARG A 196 4.40 8.46 -10.20
C ARG A 196 5.19 7.18 -9.97
N HIS A 197 5.91 7.12 -8.89
CA HIS A 197 6.66 5.96 -8.43
C HIS A 197 5.93 5.31 -7.27
N ALA A 198 6.36 4.14 -6.86
CA ALA A 198 5.86 3.45 -5.68
C ALA A 198 6.85 3.58 -4.53
N ALA A 199 6.35 3.54 -3.32
CA ALA A 199 7.17 3.39 -2.12
C ALA A 199 6.61 2.29 -1.22
N ALA A 200 7.47 1.66 -0.46
CA ALA A 200 7.11 0.65 0.52
C ALA A 200 8.04 0.72 1.73
N GLY A 201 7.52 0.38 2.89
CA GLY A 201 8.27 0.35 4.13
C GLY A 201 7.64 1.17 5.25
N THR A 202 8.46 1.55 6.20
CA THR A 202 8.09 2.38 7.35
C THR A 202 8.72 3.77 7.24
N SER A 203 8.34 4.70 8.10
CA SER A 203 8.95 6.05 8.13
C SER A 203 10.46 6.05 8.42
N THR A 204 11.01 4.96 8.94
CA THR A 204 12.44 4.83 9.26
C THR A 204 13.20 3.88 8.33
N ALA A 205 12.51 3.12 7.51
CA ALA A 205 13.07 2.14 6.58
C ALA A 205 12.15 1.98 5.36
N ALA A 206 12.27 2.89 4.40
CA ALA A 206 11.50 2.89 3.16
C ALA A 206 12.39 2.79 1.92
N ILE A 207 11.82 2.25 0.85
CA ILE A 207 12.36 2.31 -0.52
C ILE A 207 11.36 3.02 -1.42
N ALA A 208 11.86 3.79 -2.41
CA ALA A 208 11.06 4.55 -3.35
C ALA A 208 11.71 4.61 -4.74
#